data_617956931781aa36c13176d31eac7792
#
_entry.id   617956931781aa36c13176d31eac7792
#
_cell.length_a   1.000
_cell.length_b   1.000
_cell.length_c   1.000
_cell.angle_alpha   90.00
_cell.angle_beta   90.00
_cell.angle_gamma   90.00
#
_symmetry.space_group_name_H-M   'P 1'
#
loop_
_entity.id
_entity.type
_entity.pdbx_description
1 polymer ?
#
loop_
_entity_poly.entity_id
_entity_poly.type
_entity_poly.pdbx_seq_one_letter_code
_entity_poly.pdbx_strand_id
1 'polypeptide(L)'
;MNNRIAADAAAWALSKVGCPYSQEKRNQDGVFDCSSLVARAYAAQGKRWRYGGSVPRSNQEVYDDDFELLWPEKYSEIGRKFGGADVLERADQPGDLQFLCTDSGTSRSNRITHVAMVADAKNIVHARGKAYGVCVNRISHYAGKVCAVARFNPERTLRAGMKGWRTLTLQQKLNVLGASLETDGEYGSTTAGAVKAFQHARNLPATGEADRATLEALGLTAAASGSETKNVVRITGDTVNVRRGPGTDYESIAIAHKGDTLPAVAADGWLPVLFGGEIRWVSMKYASLEPAK
;
A
#
# COMPACT_ATOMS: atom_id res chain seq x y z
N MET A 1 10.50 4.20 16.59
CA MET A 1 10.22 2.78 16.28
C MET A 1 11.08 2.35 15.12
N ASN A 2 11.80 1.22 15.25
CA ASN A 2 12.55 0.64 14.10
C ASN A 2 11.53 0.20 13.07
N ASN A 3 11.46 0.91 11.95
CA ASN A 3 10.58 0.55 10.85
C ASN A 3 11.21 -0.62 10.07
N ARG A 4 11.12 -1.82 10.66
CA ARG A 4 11.71 -3.04 10.11
C ARG A 4 11.22 -3.31 8.67
N ILE A 5 9.95 -3.09 8.41
CA ILE A 5 9.35 -3.26 7.07
C ILE A 5 10.07 -2.38 6.04
N ALA A 6 10.34 -1.11 6.37
CA ALA A 6 11.02 -0.19 5.47
C ALA A 6 12.49 -0.59 5.25
N ALA A 7 13.19 -1.00 6.32
CA ALA A 7 14.57 -1.48 6.21
C ALA A 7 14.67 -2.78 5.39
N ASP A 8 13.76 -3.74 5.60
CA ASP A 8 13.70 -4.98 4.85
C ASP A 8 13.34 -4.73 3.37
N ALA A 9 12.47 -3.73 3.09
CA ALA A 9 12.19 -3.29 1.72
C ALA A 9 13.43 -2.69 1.05
N ALA A 10 14.21 -1.88 1.76
CA ALA A 10 15.47 -1.35 1.24
C ALA A 10 16.49 -2.47 0.96
N ALA A 11 16.62 -3.43 1.86
CA ALA A 11 17.49 -4.59 1.66
C ALA A 11 17.06 -5.43 0.44
N TRP A 12 15.75 -5.61 0.26
CA TRP A 12 15.20 -6.29 -0.92
C TRP A 12 15.53 -5.52 -2.21
N ALA A 13 15.34 -4.19 -2.22
CA ALA A 13 15.68 -3.36 -3.38
C ALA A 13 17.18 -3.43 -3.72
N LEU A 14 18.04 -3.40 -2.70
CA LEU A 14 19.48 -3.58 -2.86
C LEU A 14 19.85 -4.93 -3.48
N SER A 15 19.13 -6.02 -3.16
CA SER A 15 19.33 -7.33 -3.77
C SER A 15 19.02 -7.37 -5.27
N LYS A 16 18.40 -6.32 -5.83
CA LYS A 16 18.06 -6.19 -7.25
C LYS A 16 19.06 -5.33 -8.04
N VAL A 17 20.13 -4.87 -7.42
CA VAL A 17 21.20 -4.13 -8.13
C VAL A 17 21.73 -4.96 -9.27
N GLY A 18 21.87 -4.32 -10.45
CA GLY A 18 22.22 -4.97 -11.70
C GLY A 18 21.04 -5.45 -12.55
N CYS A 19 19.84 -5.52 -12.02
CA CYS A 19 18.64 -5.87 -12.81
C CYS A 19 18.33 -4.78 -13.86
N PRO A 20 17.85 -5.16 -15.06
CA PRO A 20 17.56 -4.24 -16.15
C PRO A 20 16.36 -3.32 -15.85
N TYR A 21 16.40 -2.15 -16.48
CA TYR A 21 15.30 -1.19 -16.46
C TYR A 21 14.37 -1.36 -17.66
N SER A 22 13.06 -1.41 -17.42
CA SER A 22 12.05 -1.25 -18.47
C SER A 22 10.72 -0.77 -17.88
N GLN A 23 10.11 0.25 -18.50
CA GLN A 23 8.74 0.67 -18.16
C GLN A 23 7.70 -0.30 -18.75
N GLU A 24 7.95 -0.82 -19.93
CA GLU A 24 7.05 -1.75 -20.61
C GLU A 24 6.99 -3.12 -19.89
N LYS A 25 8.16 -3.63 -19.48
CA LYS A 25 8.32 -4.94 -18.84
C LYS A 25 8.38 -4.89 -17.32
N ARG A 26 7.98 -3.77 -16.71
CA ARG A 26 8.09 -3.51 -15.26
C ARG A 26 7.35 -4.51 -14.35
N ASN A 27 6.43 -5.30 -14.92
CA ASN A 27 5.69 -6.35 -14.22
C ASN A 27 6.37 -7.73 -14.33
N GLN A 28 7.39 -7.88 -15.18
CA GLN A 28 8.15 -9.12 -15.29
C GLN A 28 9.16 -9.27 -14.16
N ASP A 29 9.43 -10.52 -13.77
CA ASP A 29 10.44 -10.79 -12.75
C ASP A 29 11.83 -10.36 -13.22
N GLY A 30 12.58 -9.76 -12.28
CA GLY A 30 13.92 -9.27 -12.54
C GLY A 30 14.00 -8.01 -13.41
N VAL A 31 12.88 -7.42 -13.82
CA VAL A 31 12.85 -6.16 -14.60
C VAL A 31 12.10 -5.09 -13.83
N PHE A 32 12.65 -3.88 -13.77
CA PHE A 32 12.10 -2.81 -12.96
C PHE A 32 12.10 -1.47 -13.69
N ASP A 33 11.13 -0.62 -13.38
CA ASP A 33 11.25 0.83 -13.45
C ASP A 33 11.36 1.41 -12.03
N CYS A 34 11.48 2.72 -11.90
CA CYS A 34 11.70 3.34 -10.59
C CYS A 34 10.56 3.08 -9.61
N SER A 35 9.31 3.17 -10.06
CA SER A 35 8.14 2.96 -9.20
C SER A 35 7.89 1.48 -8.91
N SER A 36 8.13 0.59 -9.87
CA SER A 36 7.94 -0.85 -9.67
C SER A 36 8.97 -1.46 -8.72
N LEU A 37 10.20 -0.96 -8.73
CA LEU A 37 11.21 -1.38 -7.77
C LEU A 37 10.76 -1.11 -6.33
N VAL A 38 10.34 0.13 -6.06
CA VAL A 38 9.85 0.54 -4.73
C VAL A 38 8.60 -0.23 -4.34
N ALA A 39 7.62 -0.30 -5.23
CA ALA A 39 6.36 -0.99 -4.95
C ALA A 39 6.56 -2.47 -4.65
N ARG A 40 7.39 -3.16 -5.43
CA ARG A 40 7.69 -4.59 -5.22
C ARG A 40 8.56 -4.83 -4.01
N ALA A 41 9.45 -3.91 -3.64
CA ALA A 41 10.22 -3.97 -2.42
C ALA A 41 9.32 -4.00 -1.18
N TYR A 42 8.36 -3.09 -1.11
CA TYR A 42 7.39 -3.06 -0.02
C TYR A 42 6.37 -4.20 -0.09
N ALA A 43 5.93 -4.60 -1.28
CA ALA A 43 5.02 -5.74 -1.44
C ALA A 43 5.65 -7.05 -0.95
N ALA A 44 6.95 -7.23 -1.15
CA ALA A 44 7.71 -8.36 -0.61
C ALA A 44 7.73 -8.40 0.93
N GLN A 45 7.44 -7.27 1.59
CA GLN A 45 7.29 -7.15 3.05
C GLN A 45 5.82 -7.17 3.50
N GLY A 46 4.91 -7.58 2.62
CA GLY A 46 3.49 -7.69 2.94
C GLY A 46 2.68 -6.40 2.78
N LYS A 47 3.29 -5.28 2.35
CA LYS A 47 2.52 -4.07 2.04
C LYS A 47 1.61 -4.32 0.85
N ARG A 48 0.36 -3.90 0.98
CA ARG A 48 -0.63 -3.96 -0.08
C ARG A 48 -0.85 -2.59 -0.71
N TRP A 49 -1.05 -2.62 -2.01
CA TRP A 49 -1.31 -1.42 -2.79
C TRP A 49 -2.79 -1.34 -3.17
N ARG A 50 -3.33 -0.13 -3.25
CA ARG A 50 -4.73 0.14 -3.62
C ARG A 50 -5.19 -0.62 -4.88
N TYR A 51 -4.29 -0.86 -5.80
CA TYR A 51 -4.58 -1.47 -7.09
C TYR A 51 -4.37 -3.00 -7.13
N GLY A 52 -4.51 -3.66 -5.98
CA GLY A 52 -4.58 -5.12 -5.94
C GLY A 52 -3.30 -5.83 -6.40
N GLY A 53 -2.15 -5.45 -5.87
CA GLY A 53 -0.86 -6.08 -6.20
C GLY A 53 -0.30 -5.67 -7.57
N SER A 54 -1.04 -4.88 -8.37
CA SER A 54 -0.52 -4.29 -9.59
C SER A 54 0.54 -3.24 -9.27
N VAL A 55 1.54 -3.15 -10.11
CA VAL A 55 2.56 -2.11 -10.01
C VAL A 55 1.92 -0.74 -10.22
N PRO A 56 2.23 0.27 -9.38
CA PRO A 56 1.68 1.61 -9.52
C PRO A 56 1.86 2.17 -10.93
N ARG A 57 0.86 2.89 -11.42
CA ARG A 57 0.90 3.47 -12.77
C ARG A 57 1.87 4.64 -12.88
N SER A 58 2.14 5.30 -11.75
CA SER A 58 3.02 6.45 -11.70
C SER A 58 3.82 6.49 -10.40
N ASN A 59 4.88 7.32 -10.36
CA ASN A 59 5.63 7.55 -9.14
C ASN A 59 4.79 8.15 -8.01
N GLN A 60 3.70 8.84 -8.34
CA GLN A 60 2.79 9.44 -7.35
C GLN A 60 1.94 8.40 -6.64
N GLU A 61 1.64 7.27 -7.30
CA GLU A 61 0.84 6.19 -6.73
C GLU A 61 1.63 5.33 -5.74
N VAL A 62 2.97 5.42 -5.74
CA VAL A 62 3.84 4.83 -4.72
C VAL A 62 3.67 5.54 -3.37
N TYR A 63 3.06 6.70 -3.39
CA TYR A 63 2.84 7.57 -2.27
C TYR A 63 1.37 7.48 -1.84
N ASP A 64 1.07 6.49 -1.05
CA ASP A 64 -0.27 6.21 -0.56
C ASP A 64 -0.42 6.48 0.96
N ASP A 65 -1.53 6.04 1.54
CA ASP A 65 -1.91 6.29 2.92
C ASP A 65 -1.00 5.62 3.98
N ASP A 66 -0.04 4.78 3.57
CA ASP A 66 0.99 4.22 4.45
C ASP A 66 2.26 5.09 4.53
N PHE A 67 2.37 6.13 3.71
CA PHE A 67 3.55 7.00 3.72
C PHE A 67 3.24 8.37 4.27
N GLU A 68 4.05 8.81 5.20
CA GLU A 68 4.03 10.15 5.79
C GLU A 68 4.94 11.07 5.00
N LEU A 69 4.40 12.22 4.55
CA LEU A 69 5.18 13.24 3.87
C LEU A 69 6.06 13.97 4.90
N LEU A 70 7.36 13.82 4.78
CA LEU A 70 8.32 14.53 5.62
C LEU A 70 8.65 15.92 5.07
N TRP A 71 8.53 16.08 3.76
CA TRP A 71 8.73 17.33 3.05
C TRP A 71 8.18 17.21 1.60
N PRO A 72 7.57 18.28 1.03
CA PRO A 72 7.18 19.54 1.70
C PRO A 72 6.03 19.32 2.69
N GLU A 73 5.66 20.34 3.46
CA GLU A 73 4.59 20.22 4.47
C GLU A 73 3.22 19.92 3.85
N LYS A 74 3.00 20.39 2.62
CA LYS A 74 1.71 20.23 1.91
C LYS A 74 1.91 19.48 0.59
N TYR A 75 1.02 18.55 0.32
CA TYR A 75 0.97 17.83 -0.96
C TYR A 75 0.89 18.75 -2.18
N SER A 76 0.22 19.89 -2.08
CA SER A 76 0.08 20.88 -3.15
C SER A 76 1.41 21.56 -3.50
N GLU A 77 2.42 21.45 -2.67
CA GLU A 77 3.75 22.03 -2.88
C GLU A 77 4.73 21.07 -3.58
N ILE A 78 4.37 19.79 -3.69
CA ILE A 78 5.20 18.78 -4.37
C ILE A 78 5.48 19.23 -5.82
N GLY A 79 6.76 19.21 -6.20
CA GLY A 79 7.23 19.63 -7.52
C GLY A 79 7.25 21.14 -7.76
N ARG A 80 6.86 21.95 -6.76
CA ARG A 80 6.97 23.42 -6.80
C ARG A 80 8.21 23.95 -6.07
N LYS A 81 8.64 23.19 -5.07
CA LYS A 81 9.87 23.46 -4.30
C LYS A 81 10.86 22.32 -4.54
N PHE A 82 12.13 22.64 -4.47
CA PHE A 82 13.22 21.68 -4.61
C PHE A 82 14.10 21.76 -3.38
N GLY A 83 14.30 20.61 -2.74
CA GLY A 83 15.05 20.52 -1.50
C GLY A 83 16.56 20.43 -1.72
N GLY A 84 17.30 21.07 -0.84
CA GLY A 84 18.76 20.97 -0.71
C GLY A 84 19.18 19.81 0.19
N ALA A 85 20.36 19.93 0.78
CA ALA A 85 20.92 18.95 1.71
C ALA A 85 20.05 18.76 2.95
N ASP A 86 19.47 19.84 3.45
CA ASP A 86 18.57 19.85 4.62
C ASP A 86 17.33 18.97 4.43
N VAL A 87 16.82 18.86 3.21
CA VAL A 87 15.68 17.99 2.87
C VAL A 87 16.14 16.53 2.76
N LEU A 88 17.32 16.30 2.23
CA LEU A 88 17.90 14.96 2.14
C LEU A 88 18.15 14.36 3.53
N GLU A 89 18.52 15.19 4.50
CA GLU A 89 18.71 14.77 5.89
C GLU A 89 17.42 14.32 6.59
N ARG A 90 16.26 14.72 6.10
CA ARG A 90 14.95 14.26 6.61
C ARG A 90 14.64 12.82 6.20
N ALA A 91 15.14 12.40 5.04
CA ALA A 91 15.00 11.03 4.53
C ALA A 91 16.29 10.27 4.86
N ASP A 92 16.50 9.95 6.13
CA ASP A 92 17.74 9.38 6.68
C ASP A 92 17.65 7.90 7.01
N GLN A 93 16.45 7.30 6.92
CA GLN A 93 16.23 5.91 7.28
C GLN A 93 16.11 5.02 6.04
N PRO A 94 16.69 3.80 6.08
CA PRO A 94 16.49 2.83 5.01
C PRO A 94 15.00 2.59 4.75
N GLY A 95 14.62 2.67 3.47
CA GLY A 95 13.23 2.57 3.03
C GLY A 95 12.52 3.91 2.85
N ASP A 96 13.02 5.01 3.39
CA ASP A 96 12.46 6.33 3.06
C ASP A 96 12.45 6.56 1.55
N LEU A 97 11.46 7.26 1.04
CA LEU A 97 11.30 7.54 -0.37
C LEU A 97 11.71 8.96 -0.70
N GLN A 98 12.50 9.12 -1.74
CA GLN A 98 12.84 10.41 -2.35
C GLN A 98 12.18 10.49 -3.72
N PHE A 99 11.37 11.52 -3.93
CA PHE A 99 10.74 11.84 -5.21
C PHE A 99 11.54 12.95 -5.90
N LEU A 100 11.94 12.67 -7.13
CA LEU A 100 12.84 13.52 -7.88
C LEU A 100 12.15 14.13 -9.10
N CYS A 101 12.50 15.36 -9.41
CA CYS A 101 12.17 16.04 -10.65
C CYS A 101 13.47 16.17 -11.45
N THR A 102 13.76 15.22 -12.30
CA THR A 102 15.01 15.16 -13.09
C THR A 102 14.88 15.77 -14.49
N ASP A 103 13.65 16.15 -14.86
CA ASP A 103 13.35 16.75 -16.16
C ASP A 103 12.52 18.03 -15.95
N SER A 104 13.00 19.14 -16.49
CA SER A 104 12.35 20.46 -16.39
C SER A 104 11.19 20.65 -17.36
N GLY A 105 11.02 19.77 -18.33
CA GLY A 105 10.05 19.90 -19.45
C GLY A 105 8.75 19.14 -19.30
N THR A 106 8.48 18.47 -18.16
CA THR A 106 7.30 17.63 -18.05
C THR A 106 6.02 18.41 -17.71
N SER A 107 4.95 18.14 -18.43
CA SER A 107 3.59 18.61 -18.14
C SER A 107 2.89 17.87 -16.98
N ARG A 108 3.59 17.00 -16.25
CA ARG A 108 3.03 16.23 -15.15
C ARG A 108 2.64 17.14 -13.99
N SER A 109 1.46 16.91 -13.41
CA SER A 109 0.87 17.78 -12.40
C SER A 109 1.78 18.06 -11.20
N ASN A 110 2.60 17.14 -10.75
CA ASN A 110 3.53 17.34 -9.64
C ASN A 110 4.99 17.27 -10.06
N ARG A 111 5.28 17.26 -11.37
CA ARG A 111 6.64 17.22 -11.95
C ARG A 111 7.52 16.07 -11.44
N ILE A 112 6.98 15.10 -10.70
CA ILE A 112 7.71 13.92 -10.25
C ILE A 112 8.01 13.05 -11.47
N THR A 113 9.28 12.88 -11.77
CA THR A 113 9.75 12.04 -12.88
C THR A 113 10.37 10.73 -12.40
N HIS A 114 10.78 10.68 -11.13
CA HIS A 114 11.51 9.56 -10.59
C HIS A 114 11.25 9.36 -9.10
N VAL A 115 11.36 8.12 -8.63
CA VAL A 115 11.38 7.77 -7.21
C VAL A 115 12.59 6.90 -6.91
N ALA A 116 13.20 7.13 -5.77
CA ALA A 116 14.32 6.37 -5.23
C ALA A 116 14.03 6.01 -3.77
N MET A 117 14.65 4.95 -3.28
CA MET A 117 14.57 4.50 -1.91
C MET A 117 15.90 4.72 -1.20
N VAL A 118 15.88 5.28 -0.01
CA VAL A 118 17.08 5.42 0.83
C VAL A 118 17.57 4.01 1.21
N ALA A 119 18.83 3.75 0.90
CA ALA A 119 19.50 2.50 1.24
C ALA A 119 20.24 2.59 2.58
N ASP A 120 20.89 3.74 2.80
CA ASP A 120 21.58 4.12 4.03
C ASP A 120 21.73 5.64 4.09
N ALA A 121 22.37 6.17 5.13
CA ALA A 121 22.55 7.61 5.36
C ALA A 121 23.22 8.39 4.21
N LYS A 122 23.83 7.71 3.24
CA LYS A 122 24.57 8.35 2.13
C LYS A 122 24.08 7.93 0.75
N ASN A 123 23.33 6.84 0.65
CA ASN A 123 23.03 6.18 -0.61
C ASN A 123 21.55 5.94 -0.81
N ILE A 124 21.13 5.98 -2.07
CA ILE A 124 19.82 5.54 -2.54
C ILE A 124 19.97 4.36 -3.49
N VAL A 125 18.99 3.47 -3.48
CA VAL A 125 18.81 2.42 -4.48
C VAL A 125 17.61 2.78 -5.37
N HIS A 126 17.78 2.65 -6.67
CA HIS A 126 16.73 2.99 -7.64
C HIS A 126 16.94 2.31 -9.01
N ALA A 127 15.87 2.10 -9.74
CA ALA A 127 15.94 1.74 -11.14
C ALA A 127 16.08 3.04 -11.97
N ARG A 128 17.31 3.38 -12.31
CA ARG A 128 17.68 4.71 -12.81
C ARG A 128 17.29 4.97 -14.26
N GLY A 129 17.32 3.95 -15.09
CA GLY A 129 17.01 4.06 -16.52
C GLY A 129 17.68 2.94 -17.32
N LYS A 130 17.39 2.86 -18.62
CA LYS A 130 17.84 1.76 -19.50
C LYS A 130 19.36 1.52 -19.49
N ALA A 131 20.15 2.59 -19.41
CA ALA A 131 21.60 2.50 -19.42
C ALA A 131 22.22 1.99 -18.09
N TYR A 132 21.46 2.04 -16.99
CA TYR A 132 22.00 1.80 -15.65
C TYR A 132 21.30 0.66 -14.92
N GLY A 133 20.06 0.32 -15.31
CA GLY A 133 19.27 -0.65 -14.55
C GLY A 133 18.98 -0.20 -13.12
N VAL A 134 18.91 -1.17 -12.22
CA VAL A 134 18.86 -0.95 -10.77
C VAL A 134 20.29 -0.71 -10.29
N CYS A 135 20.51 0.42 -9.65
CA CYS A 135 21.84 0.81 -9.17
C CYS A 135 21.76 1.59 -7.86
N VAL A 136 22.92 1.78 -7.23
CA VAL A 136 23.10 2.60 -6.03
C VAL A 136 23.81 3.89 -6.42
N ASN A 137 23.31 5.01 -5.93
CA ASN A 137 23.95 6.31 -6.09
C ASN A 137 24.00 7.07 -4.76
N ARG A 138 24.92 8.02 -4.64
CA ARG A 138 24.93 8.92 -3.50
C ARG A 138 23.74 9.85 -3.53
N ILE A 139 23.10 10.03 -2.38
CA ILE A 139 21.98 10.96 -2.17
C ILE A 139 22.34 12.37 -2.64
N SER A 140 23.57 12.81 -2.32
CA SER A 140 24.07 14.16 -2.66
C SER A 140 24.05 14.48 -4.17
N HIS A 141 24.08 13.48 -5.05
CA HIS A 141 23.98 13.71 -6.50
C HIS A 141 22.62 14.28 -6.94
N TYR A 142 21.61 14.18 -6.08
CA TYR A 142 20.25 14.61 -6.37
C TYR A 142 19.82 15.83 -5.55
N ALA A 143 20.74 16.43 -4.79
CA ALA A 143 20.51 17.72 -4.14
C ALA A 143 20.02 18.76 -5.16
N GLY A 144 18.97 19.50 -4.83
CA GLY A 144 18.31 20.43 -5.73
C GLY A 144 17.33 19.80 -6.75
N LYS A 145 17.20 18.47 -6.77
CA LYS A 145 16.22 17.74 -7.61
C LYS A 145 15.14 17.03 -6.80
N VAL A 146 15.31 16.92 -5.49
CA VAL A 146 14.31 16.31 -4.60
C VAL A 146 13.12 17.25 -4.48
N CYS A 147 11.93 16.75 -4.80
CA CYS A 147 10.69 17.51 -4.74
C CYS A 147 9.70 16.97 -3.69
N ALA A 148 9.96 15.81 -3.12
CA ALA A 148 9.30 15.31 -1.92
C ALA A 148 10.13 14.19 -1.27
N VAL A 149 9.98 14.04 0.03
CA VAL A 149 10.47 12.89 0.80
C VAL A 149 9.36 12.35 1.67
N ALA A 150 9.26 11.03 1.77
CA ALA A 150 8.22 10.37 2.52
C ALA A 150 8.77 9.15 3.27
N ARG A 151 8.19 8.88 4.44
CA ARG A 151 8.54 7.75 5.32
C ARG A 151 7.37 6.79 5.41
N PHE A 152 7.65 5.51 5.37
CA PHE A 152 6.66 4.48 5.64
C PHE A 152 6.19 4.55 7.10
N ASN A 153 4.92 4.86 7.31
CA ASN A 153 4.28 4.95 8.61
C ASN A 153 2.88 4.31 8.55
N PRO A 154 2.79 2.98 8.69
CA PRO A 154 1.53 2.25 8.59
C PRO A 154 0.58 2.51 9.79
N GLU A 155 1.05 3.19 10.83
CA GLU A 155 0.24 3.51 12.01
C GLU A 155 -0.34 4.93 11.99
N ARG A 156 -0.05 5.71 10.95
CA ARG A 156 -0.56 7.08 10.85
C ARG A 156 -2.08 7.14 10.82
N THR A 157 -2.65 8.19 11.39
CA THR A 157 -4.08 8.50 11.31
C THR A 157 -4.52 8.66 9.86
N LEU A 158 -5.61 7.99 9.46
CA LEU A 158 -6.24 8.17 8.16
C LEU A 158 -7.23 9.34 8.22
N ARG A 159 -7.19 10.21 7.21
CA ARG A 159 -8.02 11.42 7.15
C ARG A 159 -8.33 11.85 5.72
N ALA A 160 -9.25 12.79 5.60
CA ALA A 160 -9.67 13.32 4.31
C ALA A 160 -8.49 13.74 3.41
N GLY A 161 -8.57 13.38 2.14
CA GLY A 161 -7.55 13.60 1.12
C GLY A 161 -6.53 12.47 0.98
N MET A 162 -6.49 11.51 1.90
CA MET A 162 -5.63 10.32 1.76
C MET A 162 -6.24 9.32 0.79
N LYS A 163 -5.35 8.55 0.15
CA LYS A 163 -5.72 7.50 -0.80
C LYS A 163 -4.79 6.31 -0.63
N GLY A 164 -5.34 5.11 -0.57
CA GLY A 164 -4.52 3.91 -0.49
C GLY A 164 -5.27 2.67 -0.04
N TRP A 165 -4.48 1.63 0.23
CA TRP A 165 -5.00 0.34 0.66
C TRP A 165 -5.67 0.39 2.05
N ARG A 166 -5.10 1.14 2.99
CA ARG A 166 -5.65 1.24 4.34
C ARG A 166 -7.02 1.93 4.33
N THR A 167 -7.17 2.98 3.51
CA THR A 167 -8.46 3.65 3.29
C THR A 167 -9.47 2.70 2.65
N LEU A 168 -9.05 1.92 1.64
CA LEU A 168 -9.90 0.91 1.02
C LEU A 168 -10.41 -0.11 2.05
N THR A 169 -9.49 -0.63 2.88
CA THR A 169 -9.82 -1.60 3.92
C THR A 169 -10.74 -1.00 4.99
N LEU A 170 -10.52 0.27 5.36
CA LEU A 170 -11.40 1.02 6.25
C LEU A 170 -12.82 1.12 5.70
N GLN A 171 -12.98 1.51 4.43
CA GLN A 171 -14.29 1.60 3.76
C GLN A 171 -15.01 0.25 3.74
N GLN A 172 -14.30 -0.82 3.38
CA GLN A 172 -14.83 -2.19 3.39
C GLN A 172 -15.32 -2.57 4.80
N LYS A 173 -14.52 -2.28 5.83
CA LYS A 173 -14.87 -2.61 7.20
C LYS A 173 -16.08 -1.82 7.70
N LEU A 174 -16.17 -0.54 7.37
CA LEU A 174 -17.33 0.28 7.70
C LEU A 174 -18.59 -0.21 6.99
N ASN A 175 -18.48 -0.66 5.73
CA ASN A 175 -19.61 -1.24 5.00
C ASN A 175 -20.12 -2.54 5.63
N VAL A 176 -19.22 -3.40 6.13
CA VAL A 176 -19.60 -4.59 6.92
C VAL A 176 -20.39 -4.19 8.17
N LEU A 177 -20.15 -3.01 8.73
CA LEU A 177 -20.83 -2.47 9.90
C LEU A 177 -22.08 -1.62 9.54
N GLY A 178 -22.52 -1.68 8.28
CA GLY A 178 -23.77 -1.04 7.82
C GLY A 178 -23.60 0.33 7.16
N ALA A 179 -22.38 0.79 6.91
CA ALA A 179 -22.16 1.95 6.06
C ALA A 179 -22.41 1.60 4.58
N SER A 180 -22.67 2.61 3.75
CA SER A 180 -22.88 2.46 2.29
C SER A 180 -21.86 3.31 1.56
N LEU A 181 -20.56 2.94 1.66
CA LEU A 181 -19.45 3.66 1.07
C LEU A 181 -19.07 3.03 -0.26
N GLU A 182 -18.67 3.86 -1.23
CA GLU A 182 -17.88 3.41 -2.36
C GLU A 182 -16.50 2.95 -1.84
N THR A 183 -16.08 1.74 -2.24
CA THR A 183 -14.79 1.17 -1.82
C THR A 183 -13.72 1.49 -2.86
N ASP A 184 -13.44 2.77 -3.01
CA ASP A 184 -12.51 3.31 -3.98
C ASP A 184 -11.09 3.54 -3.42
N GLY A 185 -10.94 3.41 -2.08
CA GLY A 185 -9.70 3.69 -1.37
C GLY A 185 -9.36 5.18 -1.29
N GLU A 186 -10.35 6.07 -1.51
CA GLU A 186 -10.20 7.52 -1.37
C GLU A 186 -10.91 8.00 -0.11
N TYR A 187 -10.19 8.62 0.82
CA TYR A 187 -10.77 9.16 2.04
C TYR A 187 -11.45 10.50 1.76
N GLY A 188 -12.68 10.43 1.25
CA GLY A 188 -13.52 11.58 1.00
C GLY A 188 -14.37 12.01 2.20
N SER A 189 -15.23 13.01 2.02
CA SER A 189 -16.16 13.48 3.04
C SER A 189 -17.15 12.39 3.49
N THR A 190 -17.58 11.53 2.56
CA THR A 190 -18.47 10.40 2.85
C THR A 190 -17.81 9.40 3.78
N THR A 191 -16.55 9.05 3.51
CA THR A 191 -15.74 8.18 4.39
C THR A 191 -15.55 8.82 5.78
N ALA A 192 -15.25 10.13 5.83
CA ALA A 192 -15.13 10.86 7.10
C ALA A 192 -16.43 10.85 7.90
N GLY A 193 -17.58 11.03 7.23
CA GLY A 193 -18.89 10.95 7.84
C GLY A 193 -19.19 9.57 8.45
N ALA A 194 -18.87 8.50 7.74
CA ALA A 194 -19.04 7.14 8.22
C ALA A 194 -18.12 6.81 9.41
N VAL A 195 -16.87 7.28 9.37
CA VAL A 195 -15.94 7.17 10.51
C VAL A 195 -16.49 7.90 11.73
N LYS A 196 -17.00 9.13 11.55
CA LYS A 196 -17.59 9.92 12.63
C LYS A 196 -18.82 9.22 13.26
N ALA A 197 -19.68 8.63 12.44
CA ALA A 197 -20.82 7.84 12.91
C ALA A 197 -20.37 6.60 13.68
N PHE A 198 -19.38 5.87 13.19
CA PHE A 198 -18.78 4.73 13.89
C PHE A 198 -18.16 5.13 15.23
N GLN A 199 -17.38 6.20 15.27
CA GLN A 199 -16.79 6.73 16.49
C GLN A 199 -17.85 7.05 17.54
N HIS A 200 -18.92 7.75 17.14
CA HIS A 200 -20.05 8.05 18.02
C HIS A 200 -20.69 6.77 18.58
N ALA A 201 -20.94 5.77 17.73
CA ALA A 201 -21.53 4.50 18.15
C ALA A 201 -20.63 3.69 19.09
N ARG A 202 -19.32 3.98 19.14
CA ARG A 202 -18.32 3.33 20.00
C ARG A 202 -17.86 4.18 21.17
N ASN A 203 -18.52 5.34 21.41
CA ASN A 203 -18.13 6.32 22.45
C ASN A 203 -16.67 6.82 22.30
N LEU A 204 -16.18 6.91 21.07
CA LEU A 204 -14.91 7.52 20.72
C LEU A 204 -15.10 8.99 20.33
N PRO A 205 -14.05 9.84 20.42
CA PRO A 205 -14.11 11.21 19.90
C PRO A 205 -14.52 11.22 18.42
N ALA A 206 -15.67 11.82 18.11
CA ALA A 206 -16.27 11.81 16.78
C ALA A 206 -15.61 12.85 15.85
N THR A 207 -14.33 12.67 15.55
CA THR A 207 -13.51 13.56 14.72
C THR A 207 -13.74 13.38 13.23
N GLY A 208 -14.09 12.15 12.80
CA GLY A 208 -14.12 11.75 11.40
C GLY A 208 -12.74 11.43 10.83
N GLU A 209 -11.70 11.38 11.66
CA GLU A 209 -10.39 10.87 11.33
C GLU A 209 -10.20 9.49 11.97
N ALA A 210 -9.70 8.51 11.22
CA ALA A 210 -9.46 7.17 11.76
C ALA A 210 -8.08 7.14 12.42
N ASP A 211 -8.03 7.57 13.67
CA ASP A 211 -6.87 7.49 14.54
C ASP A 211 -6.62 6.05 15.03
N ARG A 212 -5.58 5.86 15.81
CA ARG A 212 -5.21 4.55 16.34
C ARG A 212 -6.36 3.89 17.10
N ALA A 213 -7.05 4.63 17.99
CA ALA A 213 -8.15 4.09 18.78
C ALA A 213 -9.32 3.65 17.87
N THR A 214 -9.62 4.43 16.84
CA THR A 214 -10.63 4.11 15.83
C THR A 214 -10.24 2.86 15.04
N LEU A 215 -8.98 2.78 14.58
CA LEU A 215 -8.46 1.62 13.83
C LEU A 215 -8.43 0.36 14.69
N GLU A 216 -8.07 0.45 15.98
CA GLU A 216 -8.13 -0.64 16.95
C GLU A 216 -9.58 -1.13 17.15
N ALA A 217 -10.52 -0.22 17.34
CA ALA A 217 -11.94 -0.55 17.49
C ALA A 217 -12.54 -1.21 16.23
N LEU A 218 -11.97 -0.92 15.06
CA LEU A 218 -12.32 -1.55 13.79
C LEU A 218 -11.55 -2.87 13.55
N GLY A 219 -10.54 -3.21 14.36
CA GLY A 219 -9.66 -4.36 14.14
C GLY A 219 -8.70 -4.17 12.94
N LEU A 220 -8.29 -2.94 12.67
CA LEU A 220 -7.48 -2.56 11.50
C LEU A 220 -6.05 -2.11 11.86
N THR A 221 -5.56 -2.37 13.06
CA THR A 221 -4.18 -2.06 13.45
C THR A 221 -3.20 -3.13 12.98
N ALA A 222 -1.92 -2.78 12.86
CA ALA A 222 -0.85 -3.72 12.49
C ALA A 222 -0.76 -4.93 13.45
N ALA A 223 -1.17 -4.79 14.71
CA ALA A 223 -1.31 -5.91 15.64
C ALA A 223 -2.43 -6.88 15.24
N ALA A 224 -3.47 -6.40 14.54
CA ALA A 224 -4.54 -7.24 14.00
C ALA A 224 -4.16 -7.86 12.65
N SER A 225 -3.23 -7.25 11.90
CA SER A 225 -2.71 -7.83 10.65
C SER A 225 -1.62 -8.88 10.87
N GLY A 226 -1.06 -8.95 12.09
CA GLY A 226 -0.14 -10.01 12.54
C GLY A 226 -0.83 -11.08 13.40
N SER A 227 -2.14 -10.97 13.66
CA SER A 227 -2.92 -12.05 14.21
C SER A 227 -3.02 -13.14 13.14
N GLU A 228 -2.32 -14.23 13.35
CA GLU A 228 -2.61 -15.49 12.67
C GLU A 228 -4.14 -15.63 12.61
N THR A 229 -4.67 -15.72 11.40
CA THR A 229 -6.11 -15.99 11.24
C THR A 229 -6.37 -17.32 11.94
N LYS A 230 -6.94 -17.27 13.14
CA LYS A 230 -7.28 -18.48 13.93
C LYS A 230 -8.29 -19.38 13.20
N ASN A 231 -8.82 -18.91 12.09
CA ASN A 231 -9.78 -19.63 11.28
C ASN A 231 -9.33 -19.70 9.82
N VAL A 232 -9.62 -20.81 9.20
CA VAL A 232 -9.45 -21.01 7.76
C VAL A 232 -10.79 -21.29 7.11
N VAL A 233 -10.94 -20.89 5.87
CA VAL A 233 -12.06 -21.28 5.03
C VAL A 233 -11.67 -22.54 4.30
N ARG A 234 -12.36 -23.65 4.57
CA ARG A 234 -12.21 -24.89 3.82
C ARG A 234 -13.19 -24.90 2.66
N ILE A 235 -12.71 -25.15 1.48
CA ILE A 235 -13.53 -25.30 0.28
C ILE A 235 -14.17 -26.68 0.28
N THR A 236 -15.50 -26.72 0.23
CA THR A 236 -16.30 -27.96 0.25
C THR A 236 -16.91 -28.30 -1.10
N GLY A 237 -17.05 -27.29 -1.99
CA GLY A 237 -17.48 -27.50 -3.37
C GLY A 237 -16.33 -27.97 -4.26
N ASP A 238 -16.63 -28.80 -5.28
CA ASP A 238 -15.60 -29.37 -6.17
C ASP A 238 -14.78 -28.30 -6.89
N THR A 239 -15.47 -27.26 -7.38
CA THR A 239 -14.85 -26.03 -7.96
C THR A 239 -15.61 -24.82 -7.49
N VAL A 240 -14.91 -23.87 -6.92
CA VAL A 240 -15.48 -22.64 -6.35
C VAL A 240 -14.76 -21.41 -6.91
N ASN A 241 -15.51 -20.49 -7.49
CA ASN A 241 -14.96 -19.24 -7.98
C ASN A 241 -14.50 -18.34 -6.83
N VAL A 242 -13.26 -17.91 -6.88
CA VAL A 242 -12.70 -16.86 -6.03
C VAL A 242 -12.90 -15.53 -6.75
N ARG A 243 -13.65 -14.61 -6.13
CA ARG A 243 -14.13 -13.40 -6.78
C ARG A 243 -13.53 -12.13 -6.19
N ARG A 244 -13.58 -11.04 -6.94
CA ARG A 244 -13.12 -9.72 -6.48
C ARG A 244 -14.03 -9.09 -5.43
N GLY A 245 -15.26 -9.56 -5.27
CA GLY A 245 -16.22 -9.02 -4.31
C GLY A 245 -17.29 -10.02 -3.91
N PRO A 246 -18.15 -9.67 -2.93
CA PRO A 246 -19.14 -10.56 -2.33
C PRO A 246 -20.41 -10.67 -3.19
N GLY A 247 -20.33 -11.38 -4.30
CA GLY A 247 -21.49 -11.61 -5.19
C GLY A 247 -21.12 -12.31 -6.49
N THR A 248 -22.10 -12.85 -7.18
CA THR A 248 -21.92 -13.52 -8.48
C THR A 248 -21.61 -12.55 -9.60
N ASP A 249 -21.96 -11.29 -9.43
CA ASP A 249 -21.74 -10.21 -10.41
C ASP A 249 -20.29 -9.72 -10.44
N TYR A 250 -19.51 -10.07 -9.40
CA TYR A 250 -18.09 -9.74 -9.36
C TYR A 250 -17.26 -10.74 -10.17
N GLU A 251 -16.24 -10.22 -10.86
CA GLU A 251 -15.31 -10.99 -11.68
C GLU A 251 -14.71 -12.17 -10.90
N SER A 252 -14.74 -13.37 -11.51
CA SER A 252 -14.00 -14.53 -11.02
C SER A 252 -12.55 -14.42 -11.48
N ILE A 253 -11.63 -14.44 -10.53
CA ILE A 253 -10.19 -14.25 -10.77
C ILE A 253 -9.38 -15.52 -10.59
N ALA A 254 -9.96 -16.53 -9.92
CA ALA A 254 -9.34 -17.82 -9.69
C ALA A 254 -10.42 -18.87 -9.39
N ILE A 255 -9.99 -20.13 -9.40
CA ILE A 255 -10.79 -21.28 -8.99
C ILE A 255 -10.09 -21.93 -7.79
N ALA A 256 -10.84 -22.21 -6.74
CA ALA A 256 -10.42 -23.04 -5.62
C ALA A 256 -11.12 -24.41 -5.72
N HIS A 257 -10.43 -25.46 -5.28
CA HIS A 257 -10.91 -26.83 -5.35
C HIS A 257 -11.27 -27.39 -3.98
N LYS A 258 -12.09 -28.41 -3.97
CA LYS A 258 -12.47 -29.13 -2.74
C LYS A 258 -11.26 -29.58 -1.93
N GLY A 259 -11.26 -29.19 -0.66
CA GLY A 259 -10.15 -29.43 0.26
C GLY A 259 -9.17 -28.31 0.42
N ASP A 260 -9.15 -27.34 -0.50
CA ASP A 260 -8.30 -26.15 -0.37
C ASP A 260 -8.66 -25.39 0.91
N THR A 261 -7.64 -24.80 1.54
CA THR A 261 -7.79 -23.96 2.72
C THR A 261 -7.25 -22.57 2.45
N LEU A 262 -8.06 -21.55 2.75
CA LEU A 262 -7.73 -20.14 2.58
C LEU A 262 -7.86 -19.42 3.92
N PRO A 263 -6.90 -18.53 4.31
CA PRO A 263 -7.03 -17.77 5.54
C PRO A 263 -8.31 -16.92 5.56
N ALA A 264 -9.12 -17.05 6.62
CA ALA A 264 -10.36 -16.31 6.78
C ALA A 264 -10.10 -14.88 7.31
N VAL A 265 -10.89 -13.92 6.85
CA VAL A 265 -10.77 -12.52 7.29
C VAL A 265 -12.00 -12.05 8.09
N ALA A 266 -13.21 -12.48 7.78
CA ALA A 266 -14.48 -12.29 8.53
C ALA A 266 -15.67 -12.83 7.71
N ALA A 267 -16.88 -13.01 8.28
CA ALA A 267 -17.95 -13.73 7.58
C ALA A 267 -19.33 -13.09 7.69
N ASP A 268 -20.03 -13.01 6.52
CA ASP A 268 -21.50 -13.11 6.39
C ASP A 268 -21.87 -13.39 4.92
N GLY A 269 -22.41 -14.59 4.64
CA GLY A 269 -22.92 -15.00 3.31
C GLY A 269 -21.85 -15.24 2.24
N TRP A 270 -20.88 -14.37 2.16
CA TRP A 270 -19.67 -14.51 1.37
C TRP A 270 -18.46 -14.40 2.31
N LEU A 271 -17.56 -15.38 2.24
CA LEU A 271 -16.37 -15.41 3.09
C LEU A 271 -15.22 -14.65 2.43
N PRO A 272 -14.73 -13.59 3.05
CA PRO A 272 -13.49 -12.97 2.64
C PRO A 272 -12.31 -13.88 3.02
N VAL A 273 -11.47 -14.20 2.05
CA VAL A 273 -10.31 -15.06 2.18
C VAL A 273 -9.06 -14.34 1.68
N LEU A 274 -7.90 -14.72 2.19
CA LEU A 274 -6.61 -14.28 1.65
C LEU A 274 -6.23 -15.24 0.51
N PHE A 275 -6.18 -14.73 -0.70
CA PHE A 275 -5.75 -15.48 -1.87
C PHE A 275 -4.75 -14.63 -2.67
N GLY A 276 -3.54 -15.15 -2.86
CA GLY A 276 -2.46 -14.39 -3.48
C GLY A 276 -2.07 -13.13 -2.73
N GLY A 277 -2.23 -13.11 -1.38
CA GLY A 277 -1.97 -11.93 -0.56
C GLY A 277 -3.06 -10.85 -0.59
N GLU A 278 -4.17 -11.05 -1.29
CA GLU A 278 -5.27 -10.11 -1.41
C GLU A 278 -6.57 -10.68 -0.86
N ILE A 279 -7.48 -9.80 -0.36
CA ILE A 279 -8.82 -10.21 0.04
C ILE A 279 -9.61 -10.55 -1.22
N ARG A 280 -10.14 -11.77 -1.23
CA ARG A 280 -11.03 -12.32 -2.25
C ARG A 280 -12.24 -12.93 -1.56
N TRP A 281 -13.21 -13.37 -2.30
CA TRP A 281 -14.49 -13.79 -1.76
C TRP A 281 -14.89 -15.16 -2.28
N VAL A 282 -15.32 -16.03 -1.37
CA VAL A 282 -15.93 -17.32 -1.68
C VAL A 282 -17.30 -17.41 -1.05
N SER A 283 -18.25 -18.06 -1.71
CA SER A 283 -19.59 -18.23 -1.18
C SER A 283 -19.61 -19.25 -0.05
N MET A 284 -20.25 -18.92 1.08
CA MET A 284 -20.48 -19.85 2.20
C MET A 284 -21.27 -21.09 1.79
N LYS A 285 -22.00 -21.05 0.69
CA LYS A 285 -22.68 -22.24 0.15
C LYS A 285 -21.69 -23.37 -0.16
N TYR A 286 -20.45 -23.03 -0.48
CA TYR A 286 -19.41 -23.96 -0.94
C TYR A 286 -18.14 -23.90 -0.10
N ALA A 287 -18.24 -23.34 1.11
CA ALA A 287 -17.10 -23.18 2.00
C ALA A 287 -17.53 -23.21 3.47
N SER A 288 -16.68 -23.73 4.34
CA SER A 288 -16.86 -23.74 5.80
C SER A 288 -15.75 -23.01 6.49
N LEU A 289 -16.05 -22.35 7.61
CA LEU A 289 -15.08 -21.71 8.48
C LEU A 289 -14.61 -22.72 9.53
N GLU A 290 -13.32 -22.96 9.62
CA GLU A 290 -12.71 -23.89 10.56
C GLU A 290 -11.58 -23.22 11.34
N PRO A 291 -11.28 -23.65 12.59
CA PRO A 291 -10.07 -23.23 13.29
C PRO A 291 -8.82 -23.63 12.49
N ALA A 292 -7.84 -22.74 12.41
CA ALA A 292 -6.53 -23.09 11.88
C ALA A 292 -5.87 -24.13 12.81
N LYS A 293 -5.33 -25.17 12.22
CA LYS A 293 -4.59 -26.23 12.96
C LYS A 293 -3.18 -25.78 13.27
#